data_7ac17d48030cc22fcf3aa2124ca717c0
#
_entry.id   7ac17d48030cc22fcf3aa2124ca717c0
#
_cell.length_a   1.000
_cell.length_b   1.000
_cell.length_c   1.000
_cell.angle_alpha   90.00
_cell.angle_beta   90.00
_cell.angle_gamma   90.00
#
_symmetry.space_group_name_H-M   'P 1'
#
loop_
_entity.id
_entity.type
_entity.pdbx_description
1 polymer ?
#
loop_
_entity_poly.entity_id
_entity_poly.type
_entity_poly.pdbx_seq_one_letter_code
_entity_poly.pdbx_strand_id
1 'polypeptide(L)'
;MEVLIILLLITGVISLLVVYAHKGSSNDQGTSPGINLDEEAQIYRSAYLSAVEPQVALQLVQRLTSKARQQGLLQIPAALYRQGNQAQALEVLAELDETYQPMALYRLLETLLDKDGPQAVLSLLEHLHQPLPSAPLLRIPLLVARGELEQARALLVTFGVEQLNQDCASEHRKLATLQRSVGLAEQAAISIGLAWQLLLKQPADELDPYEVEQTLREYRAQGQDAQFPAMAAQLPTSAQIIVVVLLMQAGEFDAGFELLAQNPEPEDYCGYPPLLKLILDASRPDLAAQLIAQVPVRHASEMLLSLLHWHVARHELAEAEAALQACAVAPSQRLWCLLSLWSTYLEEHPHWCAHLLEQALLTLETWRGAEQWPWHRLLIVETQLRVQAALAPQRRDSELIRNGLEEVALLNTQIEYADRPVKQAAQAKLLHDLEQPRQAIELLDQTVQALDEEAQNAAMDPAEKNYHLAQLALVYLYIDEQAKAAELKSRLEQNVSYASQLSHATLLNHIRQQRFEEAIAGLELGSLFSSENPLQQLHLALETLSQSAPEQAHRLRQKLFDRLADDSLWSQPNAA
;
A
#
# COMPACT_ATOMS: atom_id res chain seq x y z
N MET A 1 5.95 3.34 7.81
CA MET A 1 5.49 2.71 9.06
C MET A 1 3.97 2.56 9.11
N GLU A 2 3.20 3.60 8.79
CA GLU A 2 1.73 3.54 8.78
C GLU A 2 1.16 2.54 7.76
N VAL A 3 1.71 2.45 6.57
CA VAL A 3 1.29 1.50 5.53
C VAL A 3 1.55 0.04 5.95
N LEU A 4 2.64 -0.22 6.67
CA LEU A 4 2.96 -1.54 7.19
C LEU A 4 2.02 -1.96 8.33
N ILE A 5 1.63 -1.01 9.18
CA ILE A 5 0.65 -1.23 10.26
C ILE A 5 -0.74 -1.50 9.67
N ILE A 6 -1.11 -0.81 8.59
CA ILE A 6 -2.38 -1.05 7.88
C ILE A 6 -2.37 -2.41 7.19
N LEU A 7 -1.27 -2.81 6.56
CA LEU A 7 -1.10 -4.14 5.98
C LEU A 7 -1.16 -5.24 7.05
N LEU A 8 -0.56 -5.04 8.21
CA LEU A 8 -0.62 -5.98 9.34
C LEU A 8 -2.01 -6.08 9.97
N LEU A 9 -2.75 -4.98 10.04
CA LEU A 9 -4.14 -4.99 10.47
C LEU A 9 -5.04 -5.69 9.42
N ILE A 10 -4.79 -5.47 8.13
CA ILE A 10 -5.49 -6.14 7.03
C ILE A 10 -5.16 -7.64 7.03
N THR A 11 -3.89 -8.03 7.19
CA THR A 11 -3.50 -9.46 7.26
C THR A 11 -4.05 -10.13 8.53
N GLY A 12 -4.06 -9.43 9.66
CA GLY A 12 -4.67 -9.91 10.90
C GLY A 12 -6.19 -10.12 10.77
N VAL A 13 -6.88 -9.21 10.08
CA VAL A 13 -8.33 -9.31 9.80
C VAL A 13 -8.60 -10.41 8.76
N ILE A 14 -7.78 -10.51 7.71
CA ILE A 14 -7.88 -11.58 6.69
C ILE A 14 -7.58 -12.94 7.33
N SER A 15 -6.56 -13.06 8.17
CA SER A 15 -6.26 -14.30 8.89
C SER A 15 -7.39 -14.69 9.85
N LEU A 16 -8.03 -13.72 10.50
CA LEU A 16 -9.25 -13.95 11.30
C LEU A 16 -10.42 -14.37 10.41
N LEU A 17 -10.62 -13.75 9.24
CA LEU A 17 -11.65 -14.12 8.28
C LEU A 17 -11.42 -15.51 7.67
N VAL A 18 -10.15 -15.86 7.35
CA VAL A 18 -9.79 -17.20 6.84
C VAL A 18 -9.92 -18.27 7.91
N VAL A 19 -9.54 -18.02 9.16
CA VAL A 19 -9.77 -18.95 10.29
C VAL A 19 -11.25 -19.17 10.55
N TYR A 20 -12.08 -18.13 10.38
CA TYR A 20 -13.53 -18.26 10.53
C TYR A 20 -14.20 -18.95 9.33
N ALA A 21 -13.78 -18.66 8.11
CA ALA A 21 -14.25 -19.37 6.92
C ALA A 21 -13.89 -20.87 6.95
N HIS A 22 -12.73 -21.23 7.48
CA HIS A 22 -12.36 -22.64 7.70
C HIS A 22 -13.13 -23.32 8.85
N LYS A 23 -13.53 -22.57 9.89
CA LYS A 23 -14.42 -23.10 10.94
C LYS A 23 -15.86 -23.28 10.48
N GLY A 24 -16.31 -22.56 9.47
CA GLY A 24 -17.65 -22.70 8.89
C GLY A 24 -17.86 -23.99 8.07
N SER A 25 -16.79 -24.73 7.75
CA SER A 25 -16.89 -26.03 7.04
C SER A 25 -16.95 -27.26 7.95
N SER A 26 -16.72 -27.11 9.23
CA SER A 26 -16.96 -28.18 10.21
C SER A 26 -18.29 -27.90 10.93
N ASN A 27 -19.24 -28.80 10.71
CA ASN A 27 -20.57 -28.85 11.33
C ASN A 27 -20.51 -28.85 12.86
N ASP A 28 -20.20 -27.70 13.48
CA ASP A 28 -20.48 -27.50 14.89
C ASP A 28 -20.86 -26.05 15.14
N GLN A 29 -22.15 -25.88 15.49
CA GLN A 29 -22.82 -24.64 15.80
C GLN A 29 -22.21 -24.01 17.07
N GLY A 30 -21.21 -23.18 16.87
CA GLY A 30 -20.63 -22.33 17.92
C GLY A 30 -21.01 -20.86 17.75
N THR A 31 -22.22 -20.54 17.39
CA THR A 31 -22.75 -19.17 17.53
C THR A 31 -22.82 -18.85 19.02
N SER A 32 -22.14 -17.78 19.42
CA SER A 32 -22.33 -17.25 20.79
C SER A 32 -23.82 -17.11 21.05
N PRO A 33 -24.41 -17.83 22.05
CA PRO A 33 -25.84 -17.86 22.21
C PRO A 33 -26.39 -16.45 22.43
N GLY A 34 -27.20 -15.95 21.49
CA GLY A 34 -27.93 -14.69 21.57
C GLY A 34 -27.45 -13.55 20.65
N ILE A 35 -26.59 -13.82 19.68
CA ILE A 35 -26.26 -12.89 18.58
C ILE A 35 -26.72 -13.55 17.29
N ASN A 36 -27.47 -12.83 16.45
CA ASN A 36 -27.87 -13.33 15.14
C ASN A 36 -26.80 -13.06 14.08
N LEU A 37 -26.88 -13.71 12.91
CA LEU A 37 -25.88 -13.58 11.84
C LEU A 37 -25.72 -12.14 11.33
N ASP A 38 -26.81 -11.36 11.32
CA ASP A 38 -26.77 -9.96 10.87
C ASP A 38 -26.00 -9.10 11.87
N GLU A 39 -26.18 -9.32 13.17
CA GLU A 39 -25.43 -8.62 14.22
C GLU A 39 -23.95 -9.02 14.22
N GLU A 40 -23.64 -10.28 13.96
CA GLU A 40 -22.27 -10.76 13.82
C GLU A 40 -21.57 -10.05 12.64
N ALA A 41 -22.22 -9.96 11.48
CA ALA A 41 -21.73 -9.20 10.34
C ALA A 41 -21.48 -7.71 10.67
N GLN A 42 -22.38 -7.10 11.47
CA GLN A 42 -22.20 -5.72 11.92
C GLN A 42 -21.02 -5.54 12.89
N ILE A 43 -20.76 -6.53 13.75
CA ILE A 43 -19.57 -6.52 14.62
C ILE A 43 -18.30 -6.57 13.78
N TYR A 44 -18.21 -7.42 12.75
CA TYR A 44 -17.05 -7.46 11.83
C TYR A 44 -16.89 -6.15 11.07
N ARG A 45 -17.98 -5.58 10.57
CA ARG A 45 -17.98 -4.27 9.92
C ARG A 45 -17.41 -3.18 10.85
N SER A 46 -17.88 -3.15 12.10
CA SER A 46 -17.40 -2.18 13.07
C SER A 46 -15.91 -2.39 13.41
N ALA A 47 -15.46 -3.64 13.49
CA ALA A 47 -14.05 -3.95 13.73
C ALA A 47 -13.15 -3.46 12.59
N TYR A 48 -13.57 -3.64 11.34
CA TYR A 48 -12.86 -3.09 10.17
C TYR A 48 -12.85 -1.55 10.20
N LEU A 49 -14.00 -0.93 10.34
CA LEU A 49 -14.12 0.52 10.35
C LEU A 49 -13.43 1.17 11.55
N SER A 50 -13.29 0.46 12.67
CA SER A 50 -12.57 1.00 13.82
C SER A 50 -11.10 1.32 13.52
N ALA A 51 -10.47 0.60 12.60
CA ALA A 51 -9.08 0.87 12.20
C ALA A 51 -8.94 2.11 11.32
N VAL A 52 -9.96 2.45 10.52
CA VAL A 52 -9.93 3.54 9.52
C VAL A 52 -10.74 4.74 10.00
N GLU A 53 -11.97 4.52 10.44
CA GLU A 53 -12.95 5.53 10.84
C GLU A 53 -13.64 5.13 12.16
N PRO A 54 -12.97 5.19 13.32
CA PRO A 54 -13.51 4.72 14.60
C PRO A 54 -14.78 5.46 15.03
N GLN A 55 -15.00 6.69 14.57
CA GLN A 55 -16.24 7.42 14.82
C GLN A 55 -17.44 6.77 14.12
N VAL A 56 -17.26 6.36 12.88
CA VAL A 56 -18.28 5.63 12.10
C VAL A 56 -18.54 4.27 12.74
N ALA A 57 -17.48 3.55 13.12
CA ALA A 57 -17.59 2.27 13.83
C ALA A 57 -18.40 2.41 15.12
N LEU A 58 -18.13 3.45 15.93
CA LEU A 58 -18.85 3.73 17.16
C LEU A 58 -20.36 3.94 16.92
N GLN A 59 -20.70 4.76 15.91
CA GLN A 59 -22.11 5.02 15.59
C GLN A 59 -22.85 3.78 15.07
N LEU A 60 -22.17 2.91 14.30
CA LEU A 60 -22.74 1.63 13.87
C LEU A 60 -23.03 0.72 15.06
N VAL A 61 -22.05 0.57 15.95
CA VAL A 61 -22.18 -0.30 17.12
C VAL A 61 -23.28 0.17 18.08
N GLN A 62 -23.52 1.48 18.18
CA GLN A 62 -24.61 2.03 19.01
C GLN A 62 -26.01 1.60 18.56
N ARG A 63 -26.16 1.14 17.31
CA ARG A 63 -27.45 0.63 16.77
C ARG A 63 -27.69 -0.85 17.05
N LEU A 64 -26.67 -1.58 17.53
CA LEU A 64 -26.77 -3.01 17.80
C LEU A 64 -27.49 -3.32 19.12
N THR A 65 -27.95 -4.56 19.26
CA THR A 65 -28.47 -5.06 20.55
C THR A 65 -27.42 -4.99 21.65
N SER A 66 -27.82 -4.98 22.89
CA SER A 66 -26.93 -4.78 24.04
C SER A 66 -25.69 -5.68 24.00
N LYS A 67 -25.83 -6.97 23.71
CA LYS A 67 -24.71 -7.92 23.66
C LYS A 67 -23.81 -7.72 22.45
N ALA A 68 -24.37 -7.56 21.26
CA ALA A 68 -23.62 -7.28 20.04
C ALA A 68 -22.90 -5.93 20.12
N ARG A 69 -23.54 -4.94 20.73
CA ARG A 69 -22.93 -3.64 21.01
C ARG A 69 -21.68 -3.77 21.87
N GLN A 70 -21.73 -4.52 22.98
CA GLN A 70 -20.57 -4.71 23.86
C GLN A 70 -19.38 -5.36 23.11
N GLN A 71 -19.64 -6.36 22.26
CA GLN A 71 -18.58 -6.96 21.44
C GLN A 71 -18.03 -6.01 20.38
N GLY A 72 -18.88 -5.25 19.71
CA GLY A 72 -18.46 -4.25 18.71
C GLY A 72 -17.61 -3.14 19.30
N LEU A 73 -17.86 -2.75 20.56
CA LEU A 73 -17.09 -1.69 21.25
C LEU A 73 -15.68 -2.12 21.65
N LEU A 74 -15.34 -3.43 21.68
CA LEU A 74 -14.06 -3.90 22.22
C LEU A 74 -12.79 -3.28 21.57
N GLN A 75 -12.84 -2.93 20.30
CA GLN A 75 -11.67 -2.42 19.56
C GLN A 75 -11.66 -0.90 19.45
N ILE A 76 -12.80 -0.26 19.67
CA ILE A 76 -12.99 1.17 19.42
C ILE A 76 -12.15 2.05 20.35
N PRO A 77 -12.04 1.80 21.66
CA PRO A 77 -11.20 2.61 22.55
C PRO A 77 -9.74 2.71 22.11
N ALA A 78 -9.14 1.57 21.73
CA ALA A 78 -7.77 1.53 21.25
C ALA A 78 -7.60 2.30 19.92
N ALA A 79 -8.57 2.20 19.02
CA ALA A 79 -8.56 2.90 17.74
C ALA A 79 -8.72 4.42 17.89
N LEU A 80 -9.65 4.87 18.73
CA LEU A 80 -9.84 6.28 19.08
C LEU A 80 -8.57 6.88 19.73
N TYR A 81 -7.94 6.12 20.60
CA TYR A 81 -6.70 6.54 21.24
C TYR A 81 -5.56 6.73 20.23
N ARG A 82 -5.43 5.80 19.25
CA ARG A 82 -4.44 5.92 18.15
C ARG A 82 -4.62 7.20 17.34
N GLN A 83 -5.86 7.63 17.14
CA GLN A 83 -6.18 8.89 16.43
C GLN A 83 -6.05 10.15 17.31
N GLY A 84 -5.67 10.03 18.57
CA GLY A 84 -5.51 11.16 19.50
C GLY A 84 -6.78 11.55 20.26
N ASN A 85 -7.90 10.84 20.06
CA ASN A 85 -9.18 11.11 20.74
C ASN A 85 -9.26 10.41 22.11
N GLN A 86 -8.34 10.76 23.02
CA GLN A 86 -8.18 10.11 24.34
C GLN A 86 -9.44 10.19 25.21
N ALA A 87 -10.07 11.36 25.29
CA ALA A 87 -11.27 11.55 26.11
C ALA A 87 -12.39 10.60 25.69
N GLN A 88 -12.67 10.55 24.39
CA GLN A 88 -13.72 9.69 23.85
C GLN A 88 -13.37 8.19 23.97
N ALA A 89 -12.08 7.82 23.86
CA ALA A 89 -11.64 6.45 24.09
C ALA A 89 -11.98 5.99 25.51
N LEU A 90 -11.80 6.87 26.52
CA LEU A 90 -12.14 6.58 27.91
C LEU A 90 -13.64 6.56 28.17
N GLU A 91 -14.41 7.43 27.51
CA GLU A 91 -15.89 7.39 27.57
C GLU A 91 -16.43 6.07 27.05
N VAL A 92 -15.96 5.63 25.86
CA VAL A 92 -16.36 4.35 25.28
C VAL A 92 -15.93 3.16 26.15
N LEU A 93 -14.73 3.22 26.76
CA LEU A 93 -14.29 2.20 27.70
C LEU A 93 -15.20 2.11 28.93
N ALA A 94 -15.72 3.24 29.42
CA ALA A 94 -16.62 3.30 30.56
C ALA A 94 -18.05 2.82 30.22
N GLU A 95 -18.45 2.81 28.94
CA GLU A 95 -19.72 2.23 28.47
C GLU A 95 -19.77 0.70 28.48
N LEU A 96 -18.59 0.04 28.54
CA LEU A 96 -18.48 -1.40 28.53
C LEU A 96 -18.86 -1.98 29.91
N ASP A 97 -19.57 -3.12 29.86
CA ASP A 97 -19.89 -3.85 31.07
C ASP A 97 -18.67 -4.55 31.72
N GLU A 98 -18.86 -5.07 32.92
CA GLU A 98 -17.79 -5.71 33.69
C GLU A 98 -17.13 -6.90 33.00
N THR A 99 -17.81 -7.53 32.03
CA THR A 99 -17.28 -8.67 31.26
C THR A 99 -16.33 -8.24 30.15
N TYR A 100 -16.66 -7.17 29.41
CA TYR A 100 -15.96 -6.72 28.22
C TYR A 100 -14.95 -5.59 28.50
N GLN A 101 -15.18 -4.80 29.53
CA GLN A 101 -14.30 -3.69 29.91
C GLN A 101 -12.83 -4.12 30.15
N PRO A 102 -12.51 -5.23 30.85
CA PRO A 102 -11.13 -5.67 31.03
C PRO A 102 -10.44 -6.02 29.71
N MET A 103 -11.16 -6.61 28.76
CA MET A 103 -10.62 -6.96 27.43
C MET A 103 -10.34 -5.73 26.60
N ALA A 104 -11.24 -4.75 26.58
CA ALA A 104 -11.03 -3.49 25.88
C ALA A 104 -9.91 -2.67 26.51
N LEU A 105 -9.85 -2.62 27.85
CA LEU A 105 -8.76 -2.01 28.57
C LEU A 105 -7.41 -2.67 28.24
N TYR A 106 -7.36 -4.00 28.23
CA TYR A 106 -6.15 -4.72 27.86
C TYR A 106 -5.62 -4.29 26.48
N ARG A 107 -6.48 -4.26 25.47
CA ARG A 107 -6.13 -3.81 24.11
C ARG A 107 -5.68 -2.35 24.05
N LEU A 108 -6.33 -1.50 24.83
CA LEU A 108 -5.94 -0.11 24.95
C LEU A 108 -4.56 0.03 25.57
N LEU A 109 -4.25 -0.74 26.63
CA LEU A 109 -2.95 -0.75 27.29
C LEU A 109 -1.84 -1.29 26.38
N GLU A 110 -2.10 -2.34 25.59
CA GLU A 110 -1.15 -2.83 24.57
C GLU A 110 -0.85 -1.72 23.56
N THR A 111 -1.89 -1.08 23.02
CA THR A 111 -1.73 0.03 22.06
C THR A 111 -0.93 1.18 22.63
N LEU A 112 -1.18 1.53 23.89
CA LEU A 112 -0.50 2.60 24.58
C LEU A 112 0.96 2.25 24.87
N LEU A 113 1.23 1.00 25.27
CA LEU A 113 2.58 0.51 25.52
C LEU A 113 3.44 0.59 24.26
N ASP A 114 2.88 0.18 23.13
CA ASP A 114 3.59 0.19 21.84
C ASP A 114 3.83 1.62 21.31
N LYS A 115 2.87 2.53 21.50
CA LYS A 115 2.92 3.88 20.94
C LYS A 115 3.70 4.85 21.83
N ASP A 116 3.37 4.88 23.10
CA ASP A 116 3.77 5.94 24.05
C ASP A 116 4.62 5.40 25.22
N GLY A 117 4.79 4.07 25.28
CA GLY A 117 5.64 3.40 26.25
C GLY A 117 5.03 3.17 27.63
N PRO A 118 5.78 2.55 28.53
CA PRO A 118 5.25 2.07 29.83
C PRO A 118 4.84 3.19 30.79
N GLN A 119 5.43 4.38 30.72
CA GLN A 119 5.06 5.50 31.58
C GLN A 119 3.64 6.02 31.28
N ALA A 120 3.27 6.09 30.00
CA ALA A 120 1.94 6.48 29.60
C ALA A 120 0.88 5.47 30.10
N VAL A 121 1.19 4.18 30.02
CA VAL A 121 0.33 3.11 30.58
C VAL A 121 0.16 3.26 32.09
N LEU A 122 1.24 3.51 32.83
CA LEU A 122 1.18 3.71 34.29
C LEU A 122 0.31 4.91 34.64
N SER A 123 0.48 6.05 33.94
CA SER A 123 -0.34 7.25 34.15
C SER A 123 -1.83 7.00 33.86
N LEU A 124 -2.16 6.22 32.83
CA LEU A 124 -3.54 5.85 32.54
C LEU A 124 -4.13 4.95 33.62
N LEU A 125 -3.39 3.93 34.08
CA LEU A 125 -3.82 3.03 35.17
C LEU A 125 -4.06 3.79 36.49
N GLU A 126 -3.20 4.74 36.81
CA GLU A 126 -3.38 5.63 37.96
C GLU A 126 -4.66 6.49 37.82
N HIS A 127 -4.87 7.08 36.65
CA HIS A 127 -6.07 7.86 36.36
C HIS A 127 -7.36 7.04 36.50
N LEU A 128 -7.33 5.79 36.04
CA LEU A 128 -8.47 4.87 36.10
C LEU A 128 -8.58 4.15 37.45
N HIS A 129 -7.67 4.38 38.40
CA HIS A 129 -7.55 3.64 39.68
C HIS A 129 -7.51 2.11 39.49
N GLN A 130 -6.88 1.66 38.40
CA GLN A 130 -6.78 0.24 38.07
C GLN A 130 -5.45 -0.35 38.55
N PRO A 131 -5.44 -1.60 39.03
CA PRO A 131 -4.20 -2.31 39.38
C PRO A 131 -3.39 -2.61 38.11
N LEU A 132 -2.10 -2.98 38.31
CA LEU A 132 -1.29 -3.49 37.20
C LEU A 132 -1.96 -4.74 36.58
N PRO A 133 -1.96 -4.86 35.24
CA PRO A 133 -2.51 -6.02 34.57
C PRO A 133 -1.83 -7.33 35.02
N SER A 134 -2.57 -8.42 35.03
CA SER A 134 -2.04 -9.73 35.40
C SER A 134 -1.22 -10.36 34.28
N ALA A 135 -1.48 -10.00 33.02
CA ALA A 135 -0.80 -10.57 31.86
C ALA A 135 0.70 -10.25 31.87
N PRO A 136 1.60 -11.25 31.85
CA PRO A 136 3.05 -11.06 31.99
C PRO A 136 3.64 -10.11 30.95
N LEU A 137 3.20 -10.19 29.70
CA LEU A 137 3.68 -9.36 28.58
C LEU A 137 3.44 -7.87 28.78
N LEU A 138 2.34 -7.48 29.45
CA LEU A 138 2.09 -6.09 29.84
C LEU A 138 2.73 -5.75 31.19
N ARG A 139 2.66 -6.67 32.15
CA ARG A 139 3.07 -6.39 33.52
C ARG A 139 4.58 -6.22 33.69
N ILE A 140 5.37 -7.03 32.99
CA ILE A 140 6.85 -6.97 33.12
C ILE A 140 7.40 -5.60 32.71
N PRO A 141 7.09 -5.00 31.54
CA PRO A 141 7.55 -3.67 31.18
C PRO A 141 7.13 -2.59 32.20
N LEU A 142 5.94 -2.71 32.79
CA LEU A 142 5.44 -1.76 33.80
C LEU A 142 6.19 -1.87 35.12
N LEU A 143 6.52 -3.11 35.57
CA LEU A 143 7.36 -3.33 36.74
C LEU A 143 8.77 -2.79 36.54
N VAL A 144 9.35 -2.98 35.36
CA VAL A 144 10.65 -2.40 34.97
C VAL A 144 10.61 -0.87 35.05
N ALA A 145 9.56 -0.25 34.51
CA ALA A 145 9.39 1.20 34.53
C ALA A 145 9.19 1.78 35.95
N ARG A 146 8.66 0.96 36.87
CA ARG A 146 8.58 1.29 38.31
C ARG A 146 9.87 1.02 39.08
N GLY A 147 10.87 0.39 38.47
CA GLY A 147 12.09 -0.01 39.14
C GLY A 147 11.97 -1.32 39.97
N GLU A 148 10.83 -2.02 39.85
CA GLU A 148 10.54 -3.26 40.61
C GLU A 148 11.16 -4.50 39.91
N LEU A 149 12.48 -4.44 39.65
CA LEU A 149 13.19 -5.41 38.80
C LEU A 149 13.13 -6.87 39.35
N GLU A 150 13.16 -7.07 40.66
CA GLU A 150 13.10 -8.44 41.24
C GLU A 150 11.73 -9.08 41.00
N GLN A 151 10.64 -8.30 41.08
CA GLN A 151 9.31 -8.81 40.79
C GLN A 151 9.18 -9.11 39.28
N ALA A 152 9.71 -8.23 38.41
CA ALA A 152 9.75 -8.44 36.97
C ALA A 152 10.50 -9.73 36.60
N ARG A 153 11.67 -10.00 37.23
CA ARG A 153 12.46 -11.21 37.04
C ARG A 153 11.74 -12.48 37.52
N ALA A 154 11.09 -12.43 38.68
CA ALA A 154 10.33 -13.57 39.20
C ALA A 154 9.16 -13.93 38.27
N LEU A 155 8.43 -12.92 37.81
CA LEU A 155 7.32 -13.10 36.87
C LEU A 155 7.80 -13.65 35.52
N LEU A 156 8.98 -13.20 35.06
CA LEU A 156 9.57 -13.64 33.79
C LEU A 156 9.97 -15.14 33.84
N VAL A 157 10.51 -15.60 34.95
CA VAL A 157 10.84 -17.04 35.16
C VAL A 157 9.56 -17.87 35.07
N THR A 158 8.50 -17.47 35.76
CA THR A 158 7.20 -18.16 35.71
C THR A 158 6.63 -18.18 34.29
N PHE A 159 6.66 -17.07 33.58
CA PHE A 159 6.21 -16.99 32.21
C PHE A 159 6.97 -17.93 31.27
N GLY A 160 8.29 -17.95 31.35
CA GLY A 160 9.14 -18.76 30.48
C GLY A 160 8.99 -20.28 30.70
N VAL A 161 8.55 -20.70 31.88
CA VAL A 161 8.38 -22.15 32.22
C VAL A 161 6.94 -22.62 31.95
N GLU A 162 5.94 -21.81 32.27
CA GLU A 162 4.55 -22.28 32.35
C GLU A 162 3.70 -21.83 31.15
N GLN A 163 4.05 -20.75 30.49
CA GLN A 163 3.17 -20.10 29.51
C GLN A 163 3.77 -20.00 28.11
N LEU A 164 5.07 -20.26 27.94
CA LEU A 164 5.76 -20.14 26.66
C LEU A 164 5.41 -21.32 25.75
N ASN A 165 4.91 -21.03 24.56
CA ASN A 165 4.82 -22.01 23.48
C ASN A 165 6.23 -22.22 22.87
N GLN A 166 6.83 -23.37 23.16
CA GLN A 166 8.22 -23.69 22.79
C GLN A 166 8.43 -23.81 21.27
N ASP A 167 7.36 -23.99 20.50
CA ASP A 167 7.41 -24.09 19.03
C ASP A 167 7.08 -22.76 18.31
N CYS A 168 6.92 -21.66 19.07
CA CYS A 168 6.54 -20.37 18.52
C CYS A 168 7.70 -19.37 18.56
N ALA A 169 8.24 -19.01 17.39
CA ALA A 169 9.36 -18.07 17.26
C ALA A 169 9.06 -16.69 17.87
N SER A 170 7.83 -16.16 17.64
CA SER A 170 7.44 -14.85 18.16
C SER A 170 7.41 -14.79 19.68
N GLU A 171 7.06 -15.90 20.36
CA GLU A 171 7.07 -15.95 21.82
C GLU A 171 8.49 -15.98 22.39
N HIS A 172 9.41 -16.75 21.77
CA HIS A 172 10.82 -16.72 22.15
C HIS A 172 11.44 -15.34 21.93
N ARG A 173 11.11 -14.65 20.85
CA ARG A 173 11.53 -13.26 20.61
C ARG A 173 11.02 -12.31 21.70
N LYS A 174 9.72 -12.37 22.02
CA LYS A 174 9.12 -11.57 23.11
C LYS A 174 9.79 -11.86 24.45
N LEU A 175 10.06 -13.13 24.74
CA LEU A 175 10.79 -13.54 25.93
C LEU A 175 12.20 -12.92 25.95
N ALA A 176 12.94 -12.95 24.84
CA ALA A 176 14.26 -12.34 24.73
C ALA A 176 14.23 -10.83 25.02
N THR A 177 13.26 -10.12 24.45
CA THR A 177 13.06 -8.68 24.71
C THR A 177 12.81 -8.40 26.19
N LEU A 178 11.97 -9.20 26.85
CA LEU A 178 11.69 -9.06 28.28
C LEU A 178 12.91 -9.39 29.13
N GLN A 179 13.65 -10.47 28.82
CA GLN A 179 14.88 -10.84 29.50
C GLN A 179 15.94 -9.74 29.42
N ARG A 180 16.12 -9.15 28.24
CA ARG A 180 17.00 -8.00 28.04
C ARG A 180 16.58 -6.80 28.90
N SER A 181 15.29 -6.49 28.96
CA SER A 181 14.75 -5.34 29.70
C SER A 181 14.99 -5.44 31.23
N VAL A 182 15.11 -6.65 31.76
CA VAL A 182 15.41 -6.90 33.18
C VAL A 182 16.90 -7.21 33.45
N GLY A 183 17.76 -7.05 32.42
CA GLY A 183 19.22 -7.23 32.55
C GLY A 183 19.72 -8.68 32.49
N LEU A 184 18.94 -9.62 31.96
CA LEU A 184 19.28 -11.02 31.77
C LEU A 184 19.84 -11.28 30.36
N ALA A 185 20.96 -10.64 30.02
CA ALA A 185 21.50 -10.60 28.64
C ALA A 185 21.85 -11.99 28.08
N GLU A 186 22.45 -12.90 28.89
CA GLU A 186 22.79 -14.24 28.41
C GLU A 186 21.55 -15.06 28.07
N GLN A 187 20.51 -14.97 28.89
CA GLN A 187 19.26 -15.68 28.66
C GLN A 187 18.51 -15.07 27.44
N ALA A 188 18.55 -13.76 27.30
CA ALA A 188 18.00 -13.08 26.11
C ALA A 188 18.69 -13.58 24.82
N ALA A 189 20.02 -13.74 24.83
CA ALA A 189 20.76 -14.27 23.70
C ALA A 189 20.37 -15.71 23.35
N ILE A 190 20.14 -16.54 24.34
CA ILE A 190 19.66 -17.94 24.14
C ILE A 190 18.25 -17.92 23.55
N SER A 191 17.35 -17.13 24.11
CA SER A 191 15.94 -17.07 23.64
C SER A 191 15.83 -16.53 22.23
N ILE A 192 16.59 -15.50 21.86
CA ILE A 192 16.57 -14.99 20.49
C ILE A 192 17.18 -15.97 19.49
N GLY A 193 18.23 -16.73 19.92
CA GLY A 193 18.80 -17.81 19.12
C GLY A 193 17.80 -18.91 18.82
N LEU A 194 16.96 -19.28 19.80
CA LEU A 194 15.87 -20.24 19.61
C LEU A 194 14.81 -19.72 18.68
N ALA A 195 14.42 -18.44 18.81
CA ALA A 195 13.49 -17.80 17.87
C ALA A 195 14.00 -17.88 16.43
N TRP A 196 15.27 -17.56 16.21
CA TRP A 196 15.90 -17.68 14.91
C TRP A 196 15.88 -19.10 14.34
N GLN A 197 16.25 -20.08 15.16
CA GLN A 197 16.23 -21.48 14.74
C GLN A 197 14.83 -21.98 14.38
N LEU A 198 13.79 -21.49 15.06
CA LEU A 198 12.40 -21.83 14.76
C LEU A 198 11.95 -21.20 13.44
N LEU A 199 12.35 -19.96 13.15
CA LEU A 199 12.09 -19.32 11.85
C LEU A 199 12.74 -20.09 10.70
N LEU A 200 14.00 -20.50 10.84
CA LEU A 200 14.71 -21.27 9.82
C LEU A 200 14.14 -22.67 9.56
N LYS A 201 13.30 -23.20 10.46
CA LYS A 201 12.60 -24.49 10.25
C LYS A 201 11.34 -24.34 9.42
N GLN A 202 10.82 -23.13 9.26
CA GLN A 202 9.65 -22.87 8.44
C GLN A 202 9.98 -23.06 6.96
N PRO A 203 9.05 -23.55 6.14
CA PRO A 203 9.18 -23.54 4.68
C PRO A 203 9.39 -22.09 4.17
N ALA A 204 10.13 -21.94 3.08
CA ALA A 204 10.48 -20.61 2.56
C ALA A 204 9.25 -19.76 2.17
N ASP A 205 8.18 -20.41 1.74
CA ASP A 205 6.90 -19.82 1.37
C ASP A 205 5.98 -19.48 2.56
N GLU A 206 6.26 -20.07 3.72
CA GLU A 206 5.54 -19.80 4.98
C GLU A 206 6.31 -18.85 5.92
N LEU A 207 7.53 -18.47 5.54
CA LEU A 207 8.39 -17.62 6.37
C LEU A 207 7.80 -16.19 6.44
N ASP A 208 7.35 -15.77 7.62
CA ASP A 208 6.82 -14.42 7.84
C ASP A 208 7.94 -13.37 7.84
N PRO A 209 8.01 -12.48 6.84
CA PRO A 209 8.99 -11.41 6.76
C PRO A 209 9.00 -10.49 7.98
N TYR A 210 7.83 -10.26 8.57
CA TYR A 210 7.72 -9.44 9.78
C TYR A 210 8.39 -10.08 10.98
N GLU A 211 8.19 -11.37 11.21
CA GLU A 211 8.84 -12.08 12.32
C GLU A 211 10.36 -12.17 12.12
N VAL A 212 10.83 -12.33 10.89
CA VAL A 212 12.26 -12.25 10.56
C VAL A 212 12.82 -10.88 10.93
N GLU A 213 12.16 -9.80 10.49
CA GLU A 213 12.58 -8.43 10.78
C GLU A 213 12.63 -8.14 12.28
N GLN A 214 11.59 -8.50 13.02
CA GLN A 214 11.50 -8.25 14.45
C GLN A 214 12.56 -9.06 15.22
N THR A 215 12.85 -10.28 14.79
CA THR A 215 13.90 -11.12 15.40
C THR A 215 15.28 -10.52 15.17
N LEU A 216 15.58 -10.06 13.96
CA LEU A 216 16.83 -9.35 13.65
C LEU A 216 16.97 -8.03 14.42
N ARG A 217 15.87 -7.28 14.57
CA ARG A 217 15.86 -6.07 15.41
C ARG A 217 16.20 -6.36 16.86
N GLU A 218 15.72 -7.47 17.42
CA GLU A 218 16.07 -7.88 18.78
C GLU A 218 17.54 -8.33 18.86
N TYR A 219 18.10 -9.02 17.86
CA TYR A 219 19.55 -9.30 17.77
C TYR A 219 20.38 -8.02 17.82
N ARG A 220 19.98 -6.99 17.05
CA ARG A 220 20.63 -5.68 17.08
C ARG A 220 20.52 -5.01 18.44
N ALA A 221 19.35 -5.05 19.08
CA ALA A 221 19.14 -4.48 20.40
C ALA A 221 20.02 -5.14 21.48
N GLN A 222 20.51 -6.36 21.20
CA GLN A 222 21.48 -7.08 22.03
C GLN A 222 22.94 -6.84 21.61
N GLY A 223 23.19 -5.97 20.60
CA GLY A 223 24.53 -5.69 20.09
C GLY A 223 25.14 -6.84 19.29
N GLN A 224 24.32 -7.68 18.66
CA GLN A 224 24.74 -8.87 17.91
C GLN A 224 24.61 -8.70 16.39
N ASP A 225 24.48 -7.50 15.89
CA ASP A 225 24.35 -7.12 14.48
C ASP A 225 25.54 -7.56 13.60
N ALA A 226 26.73 -7.71 14.17
CA ALA A 226 27.86 -8.30 13.46
C ALA A 226 27.59 -9.72 12.89
N GLN A 227 26.53 -10.42 13.36
CA GLN A 227 26.11 -11.72 12.85
C GLN A 227 25.20 -11.64 11.62
N PHE A 228 24.69 -10.47 11.27
CA PHE A 228 23.70 -10.29 10.20
C PHE A 228 24.12 -10.85 8.84
N PRO A 229 25.36 -10.69 8.35
CA PRO A 229 25.77 -11.30 7.08
C PRO A 229 25.69 -12.85 7.12
N ALA A 230 26.10 -13.45 8.23
CA ALA A 230 26.01 -14.90 8.39
C ALA A 230 24.56 -15.41 8.57
N MET A 231 23.70 -14.60 9.17
CA MET A 231 22.27 -14.90 9.30
C MET A 231 21.56 -14.75 7.94
N ALA A 232 21.92 -13.74 7.16
CA ALA A 232 21.38 -13.55 5.81
C ALA A 232 21.64 -14.77 4.92
N ALA A 233 22.84 -15.33 4.97
CA ALA A 233 23.20 -16.53 4.20
C ALA A 233 22.34 -17.77 4.52
N GLN A 234 21.61 -17.77 5.64
CA GLN A 234 20.70 -18.85 6.05
C GLN A 234 19.26 -18.62 5.59
N LEU A 235 18.93 -17.38 5.16
CA LEU A 235 17.60 -17.02 4.71
C LEU A 235 17.39 -17.34 3.24
N PRO A 236 16.13 -17.61 2.82
CA PRO A 236 15.77 -17.58 1.40
C PRO A 236 16.12 -16.24 0.77
N THR A 237 16.43 -16.25 -0.51
CA THR A 237 16.82 -15.08 -1.30
C THR A 237 15.83 -13.90 -1.13
N SER A 238 14.53 -14.18 -1.17
CA SER A 238 13.46 -13.21 -0.97
C SER A 238 13.48 -12.52 0.40
N ALA A 239 13.96 -13.20 1.45
CA ALA A 239 14.02 -12.68 2.81
C ALA A 239 15.35 -11.96 3.13
N GLN A 240 16.41 -12.14 2.34
CA GLN A 240 17.71 -11.51 2.57
C GLN A 240 17.64 -9.97 2.47
N ILE A 241 16.71 -9.44 1.68
CA ILE A 241 16.48 -8.00 1.57
C ILE A 241 16.15 -7.33 2.92
N ILE A 242 15.54 -8.07 3.84
CA ILE A 242 15.23 -7.59 5.20
C ILE A 242 16.53 -7.24 5.95
N VAL A 243 17.53 -8.10 5.81
CA VAL A 243 18.85 -7.86 6.43
C VAL A 243 19.53 -6.63 5.82
N VAL A 244 19.45 -6.48 4.49
CA VAL A 244 19.97 -5.30 3.79
C VAL A 244 19.29 -4.02 4.30
N VAL A 245 17.97 -4.01 4.39
CA VAL A 245 17.20 -2.88 4.95
C VAL A 245 17.68 -2.53 6.36
N LEU A 246 17.83 -3.53 7.22
CA LEU A 246 18.28 -3.32 8.59
C LEU A 246 19.72 -2.80 8.68
N LEU A 247 20.65 -3.32 7.87
CA LEU A 247 22.02 -2.81 7.81
C LEU A 247 22.03 -1.33 7.37
N MET A 248 21.30 -0.99 6.33
CA MET A 248 21.22 0.40 5.84
C MET A 248 20.53 1.35 6.84
N GLN A 249 19.53 0.88 7.59
CA GLN A 249 18.93 1.63 8.71
C GLN A 249 19.93 1.94 9.83
N ALA A 250 20.93 1.09 10.02
CA ALA A 250 22.02 1.33 10.98
C ALA A 250 23.13 2.25 10.44
N GLY A 251 23.06 2.64 9.15
CA GLY A 251 24.13 3.37 8.49
C GLY A 251 25.26 2.49 7.96
N GLU A 252 25.11 1.16 8.03
CA GLU A 252 26.09 0.18 7.53
C GLU A 252 25.88 -0.08 6.05
N PHE A 253 25.98 0.99 5.24
CA PHE A 253 25.68 0.95 3.80
C PHE A 253 26.60 -0.01 3.05
N ASP A 254 27.89 -0.05 3.35
CA ASP A 254 28.86 -0.90 2.64
C ASP A 254 28.49 -2.39 2.82
N ALA A 255 28.18 -2.82 4.05
CA ALA A 255 27.76 -4.18 4.33
C ALA A 255 26.42 -4.51 3.66
N GLY A 256 25.48 -3.55 3.62
CA GLY A 256 24.22 -3.69 2.90
C GLY A 256 24.43 -3.87 1.40
N PHE A 257 25.30 -3.10 0.78
CA PHE A 257 25.63 -3.22 -0.64
C PHE A 257 26.40 -4.52 -0.96
N GLU A 258 27.32 -4.95 -0.11
CA GLU A 258 28.00 -6.24 -0.28
C GLU A 258 27.02 -7.42 -0.28
N LEU A 259 26.04 -7.40 0.63
CA LEU A 259 25.00 -8.43 0.69
C LEU A 259 24.07 -8.36 -0.52
N LEU A 260 23.69 -7.15 -0.96
CA LEU A 260 22.85 -6.94 -2.14
C LEU A 260 23.54 -7.45 -3.42
N ALA A 261 24.86 -7.23 -3.54
CA ALA A 261 25.64 -7.70 -4.68
C ALA A 261 25.74 -9.24 -4.77
N GLN A 262 25.65 -9.93 -3.65
CA GLN A 262 25.62 -11.40 -3.60
C GLN A 262 24.28 -11.97 -4.11
N ASN A 263 23.23 -11.14 -4.14
CA ASN A 263 21.89 -11.51 -4.55
C ASN A 263 21.32 -10.51 -5.58
N PRO A 264 21.83 -10.52 -6.84
CA PRO A 264 21.53 -9.48 -7.82
C PRO A 264 20.10 -9.47 -8.37
N GLU A 265 19.33 -10.55 -8.17
CA GLU A 265 17.94 -10.65 -8.63
C GLU A 265 17.04 -11.16 -7.50
N PRO A 266 16.65 -10.31 -6.52
CA PRO A 266 15.54 -10.68 -5.64
C PRO A 266 14.30 -10.83 -6.51
N GLU A 267 13.65 -11.98 -6.41
CA GLU A 267 12.45 -12.32 -7.19
C GLU A 267 11.31 -11.30 -6.96
N ASP A 268 11.32 -10.62 -5.80
CA ASP A 268 10.37 -9.57 -5.46
C ASP A 268 11.00 -8.18 -5.43
N TYR A 269 10.55 -7.35 -6.37
CA TYR A 269 10.86 -5.92 -6.49
C TYR A 269 10.54 -5.09 -5.23
N CYS A 270 9.70 -5.58 -4.34
CA CYS A 270 9.20 -4.85 -3.16
C CYS A 270 10.28 -4.28 -2.22
N GLY A 271 11.53 -4.79 -2.30
CA GLY A 271 12.63 -4.36 -1.43
C GLY A 271 13.38 -3.09 -1.85
N TYR A 272 13.45 -2.76 -3.15
CA TYR A 272 14.28 -1.65 -3.64
C TYR A 272 13.75 -0.25 -3.31
N PRO A 273 12.47 0.09 -3.47
CA PRO A 273 11.96 1.41 -3.13
C PRO A 273 12.16 1.79 -1.66
N PRO A 274 11.94 0.92 -0.67
CA PRO A 274 12.28 1.18 0.72
C PRO A 274 13.77 1.45 0.95
N LEU A 275 14.67 0.72 0.27
CA LEU A 275 16.11 0.94 0.34
C LEU A 275 16.49 2.32 -0.21
N LEU A 276 15.98 2.67 -1.39
CA LEU A 276 16.21 3.98 -1.97
C LEU A 276 15.76 5.09 -1.02
N LYS A 277 14.57 4.96 -0.45
CA LYS A 277 14.06 5.94 0.52
C LYS A 277 15.00 6.08 1.72
N LEU A 278 15.47 5.00 2.31
CA LEU A 278 16.41 5.03 3.44
C LEU A 278 17.70 5.78 3.09
N ILE A 279 18.25 5.51 1.90
CA ILE A 279 19.47 6.16 1.41
C ILE A 279 19.24 7.67 1.21
N LEU A 280 18.10 8.05 0.62
CA LEU A 280 17.75 9.45 0.39
C LEU A 280 17.43 10.18 1.70
N ASP A 281 16.77 9.54 2.65
CA ASP A 281 16.53 10.09 3.99
C ASP A 281 17.85 10.31 4.76
N ALA A 282 18.85 9.48 4.52
CA ALA A 282 20.22 9.67 5.01
C ALA A 282 21.02 10.74 4.23
N SER A 283 20.41 11.39 3.23
CA SER A 283 21.06 12.38 2.36
C SER A 283 22.32 11.86 1.64
N ARG A 284 22.25 10.62 1.12
CA ARG A 284 23.35 9.95 0.41
C ARG A 284 22.96 9.66 -1.06
N PRO A 285 22.80 10.70 -1.91
CA PRO A 285 22.43 10.51 -3.32
C PRO A 285 23.52 9.75 -4.13
N ASP A 286 24.76 9.77 -3.68
CA ASP A 286 25.86 8.96 -4.22
C ASP A 286 25.56 7.46 -4.12
N LEU A 287 25.09 7.01 -2.99
CA LEU A 287 24.67 5.61 -2.76
C LEU A 287 23.36 5.28 -3.45
N ALA A 288 22.45 6.24 -3.60
CA ALA A 288 21.23 6.07 -4.38
C ALA A 288 21.54 5.78 -5.85
N ALA A 289 22.46 6.52 -6.45
CA ALA A 289 22.93 6.27 -7.82
C ALA A 289 23.62 4.89 -7.95
N GLN A 290 24.41 4.48 -6.95
CA GLN A 290 25.01 3.14 -6.90
C GLN A 290 23.94 2.03 -6.81
N LEU A 291 22.90 2.21 -5.99
CA LEU A 291 21.80 1.27 -5.89
C LEU A 291 21.07 1.13 -7.24
N ILE A 292 20.76 2.25 -7.90
CA ILE A 292 20.08 2.25 -9.21
C ILE A 292 20.90 1.50 -10.27
N ALA A 293 22.24 1.60 -10.21
CA ALA A 293 23.13 0.87 -11.13
C ALA A 293 23.12 -0.66 -10.91
N GLN A 294 22.72 -1.15 -9.74
CA GLN A 294 22.67 -2.57 -9.41
C GLN A 294 21.27 -3.19 -9.62
N VAL A 295 20.24 -2.36 -9.76
CA VAL A 295 18.86 -2.82 -9.93
C VAL A 295 18.62 -3.29 -11.37
N PRO A 296 17.79 -4.32 -11.60
CA PRO A 296 17.36 -4.71 -12.94
C PRO A 296 16.82 -3.53 -13.75
N VAL A 297 17.20 -3.47 -15.03
CA VAL A 297 16.89 -2.33 -15.93
C VAL A 297 15.41 -1.94 -15.90
N ARG A 298 14.50 -2.93 -15.79
CA ARG A 298 13.04 -2.69 -15.73
C ARG A 298 12.59 -1.79 -14.56
N HIS A 299 13.36 -1.75 -13.46
CA HIS A 299 13.02 -0.98 -12.26
C HIS A 299 13.87 0.29 -12.09
N ALA A 300 14.98 0.36 -12.81
CA ALA A 300 15.94 1.47 -12.68
C ALA A 300 15.33 2.85 -12.97
N SER A 301 14.36 2.92 -13.89
CA SER A 301 13.71 4.19 -14.25
C SER A 301 12.85 4.80 -13.14
N GLU A 302 12.08 3.97 -12.43
CA GLU A 302 11.23 4.45 -11.32
C GLU A 302 12.08 4.92 -10.15
N MET A 303 13.16 4.19 -9.87
CA MET A 303 14.10 4.56 -8.82
C MET A 303 14.90 5.81 -9.20
N LEU A 304 15.33 5.92 -10.45
CA LEU A 304 15.96 7.13 -10.97
C LEU A 304 15.01 8.32 -10.83
N LEU A 305 13.76 8.18 -11.24
CA LEU A 305 12.76 9.25 -11.11
C LEU A 305 12.59 9.70 -9.65
N SER A 306 12.57 8.76 -8.71
CA SER A 306 12.50 9.07 -7.27
C SER A 306 13.72 9.85 -6.78
N LEU A 307 14.93 9.51 -7.24
CA LEU A 307 16.15 10.27 -6.96
C LEU A 307 16.08 11.68 -7.55
N LEU A 308 15.61 11.80 -8.78
CA LEU A 308 15.46 13.10 -9.46
C LEU A 308 14.46 14.00 -8.73
N HIS A 309 13.30 13.47 -8.34
CA HIS A 309 12.31 14.20 -7.51
C HIS A 309 12.91 14.65 -6.17
N TRP A 310 13.75 13.81 -5.55
CA TRP A 310 14.41 14.15 -4.29
C TRP A 310 15.36 15.36 -4.45
N HIS A 311 16.14 15.43 -5.55
CA HIS A 311 16.99 16.57 -5.85
C HIS A 311 16.17 17.83 -6.17
N VAL A 312 15.10 17.70 -6.99
CA VAL A 312 14.25 18.85 -7.35
C VAL A 312 13.57 19.44 -6.13
N ALA A 313 13.04 18.61 -5.23
CA ALA A 313 12.44 19.06 -3.98
C ALA A 313 13.39 19.83 -3.06
N ARG A 314 14.72 19.69 -3.28
CA ARG A 314 15.77 20.43 -2.57
C ARG A 314 16.32 21.62 -3.37
N HIS A 315 15.72 21.91 -4.53
CA HIS A 315 16.17 22.91 -5.48
C HIS A 315 17.57 22.66 -6.08
N GLU A 316 18.00 21.40 -6.12
CA GLU A 316 19.30 20.92 -6.63
C GLU A 316 19.13 20.48 -8.09
N LEU A 317 18.74 21.40 -8.99
CA LEU A 317 18.40 21.06 -10.39
C LEU A 317 19.60 20.56 -11.20
N ALA A 318 20.80 21.11 -10.94
CA ALA A 318 22.03 20.69 -11.61
C ALA A 318 22.43 19.26 -11.21
N GLU A 319 22.24 18.89 -9.95
CA GLU A 319 22.50 17.56 -9.43
C GLU A 319 21.48 16.56 -10.00
N ALA A 320 20.21 16.95 -10.17
CA ALA A 320 19.21 16.13 -10.83
C ALA A 320 19.63 15.83 -12.29
N GLU A 321 20.09 16.81 -13.04
CA GLU A 321 20.60 16.60 -14.40
C GLU A 321 21.84 15.70 -14.42
N ALA A 322 22.78 15.92 -13.50
CA ALA A 322 23.97 15.09 -13.38
C ALA A 322 23.61 13.63 -13.07
N ALA A 323 22.65 13.39 -12.17
CA ALA A 323 22.16 12.04 -11.85
C ALA A 323 21.48 11.38 -13.06
N LEU A 324 20.68 12.13 -13.82
CA LEU A 324 20.03 11.64 -15.04
C LEU A 324 21.05 11.24 -16.12
N GLN A 325 22.16 11.97 -16.21
CA GLN A 325 23.25 11.67 -17.17
C GLN A 325 24.13 10.50 -16.71
N ALA A 326 24.40 10.41 -15.40
CA ALA A 326 25.27 9.39 -14.82
C ALA A 326 24.63 7.99 -14.80
N CYS A 327 23.31 7.90 -14.63
CA CYS A 327 22.63 6.62 -14.57
C CYS A 327 22.51 5.99 -15.97
N ALA A 328 23.00 4.75 -16.09
CA ALA A 328 22.93 3.96 -17.31
C ALA A 328 21.53 3.34 -17.48
N VAL A 329 20.57 4.16 -17.90
CA VAL A 329 19.21 3.69 -18.23
C VAL A 329 19.01 3.65 -19.75
N ALA A 330 18.08 2.77 -20.20
CA ALA A 330 17.76 2.70 -21.62
C ALA A 330 17.18 4.04 -22.14
N PRO A 331 17.35 4.39 -23.42
CA PRO A 331 16.84 5.64 -23.98
C PRO A 331 15.33 5.85 -23.74
N SER A 332 14.52 4.79 -23.82
CA SER A 332 13.08 4.83 -23.50
C SER A 332 12.80 5.20 -22.06
N GLN A 333 13.56 4.66 -21.14
CA GLN A 333 13.44 4.95 -19.71
C GLN A 333 13.90 6.38 -19.38
N ARG A 334 14.99 6.83 -20.03
CA ARG A 334 15.44 8.22 -19.90
C ARG A 334 14.39 9.20 -20.40
N LEU A 335 13.78 8.94 -21.55
CA LEU A 335 12.66 9.74 -22.07
C LEU A 335 11.48 9.78 -21.09
N TRP A 336 11.12 8.64 -20.53
CA TRP A 336 10.06 8.58 -19.54
C TRP A 336 10.37 9.45 -18.31
N CYS A 337 11.61 9.38 -17.77
CA CYS A 337 12.04 10.24 -16.66
C CYS A 337 11.96 11.73 -17.03
N LEU A 338 12.50 12.11 -18.19
CA LEU A 338 12.49 13.50 -18.67
C LEU A 338 11.05 14.04 -18.79
N LEU A 339 10.13 13.27 -19.38
CA LEU A 339 8.75 13.68 -19.56
C LEU A 339 7.98 13.72 -18.23
N SER A 340 8.27 12.80 -17.30
CA SER A 340 7.67 12.80 -15.96
C SER A 340 8.08 14.03 -15.16
N LEU A 341 9.37 14.37 -15.16
CA LEU A 341 9.85 15.60 -14.52
C LEU A 341 9.26 16.85 -15.17
N TRP A 342 9.25 16.88 -16.50
CA TRP A 342 8.69 18.00 -17.25
C TRP A 342 7.21 18.23 -16.89
N SER A 343 6.39 17.19 -16.88
CA SER A 343 4.97 17.30 -16.55
C SER A 343 4.70 17.67 -15.09
N THR A 344 5.58 17.25 -14.19
CA THR A 344 5.40 17.51 -12.75
C THR A 344 5.81 18.94 -12.36
N TYR A 345 6.90 19.46 -12.95
CA TYR A 345 7.51 20.70 -12.49
C TYR A 345 7.40 21.88 -13.47
N LEU A 346 6.56 21.75 -14.51
CA LEU A 346 6.42 22.80 -15.53
C LEU A 346 6.01 24.15 -14.95
N GLU A 347 5.12 24.17 -13.96
CA GLU A 347 4.64 25.39 -13.33
C GLU A 347 5.70 26.04 -12.42
N GLU A 348 6.45 25.21 -11.69
CA GLU A 348 7.44 25.67 -10.70
C GLU A 348 8.78 26.05 -11.34
N HIS A 349 9.22 25.30 -12.37
CA HIS A 349 10.52 25.45 -13.01
C HIS A 349 10.46 25.48 -14.54
N PRO A 350 9.73 26.44 -15.17
CA PRO A 350 9.45 26.44 -16.61
C PRO A 350 10.72 26.48 -17.49
N HIS A 351 11.76 27.19 -17.09
CA HIS A 351 13.03 27.25 -17.83
C HIS A 351 13.78 25.92 -17.81
N TRP A 352 13.81 25.27 -16.66
CA TRP A 352 14.42 23.95 -16.52
C TRP A 352 13.65 22.89 -17.32
N CYS A 353 12.33 22.92 -17.27
CA CYS A 353 11.49 22.04 -18.06
C CYS A 353 11.68 22.23 -19.57
N ALA A 354 11.91 23.45 -20.04
CA ALA A 354 12.27 23.68 -21.45
C ALA A 354 13.59 22.99 -21.83
N HIS A 355 14.58 23.00 -20.94
CA HIS A 355 15.84 22.28 -21.14
C HIS A 355 15.65 20.76 -21.11
N LEU A 356 14.85 20.22 -20.18
CA LEU A 356 14.51 18.79 -20.14
C LEU A 356 13.85 18.33 -21.44
N LEU A 357 12.99 19.17 -22.01
CA LEU A 357 12.34 18.90 -23.29
C LEU A 357 13.34 18.84 -24.47
N GLU A 358 14.32 19.75 -24.50
CA GLU A 358 15.39 19.70 -25.50
C GLU A 358 16.22 18.40 -25.37
N GLN A 359 16.54 17.98 -24.15
CA GLN A 359 17.20 16.70 -23.91
C GLN A 359 16.33 15.49 -24.33
N ALA A 360 15.04 15.55 -24.11
CA ALA A 360 14.11 14.51 -24.55
C ALA A 360 14.10 14.38 -26.08
N LEU A 361 14.04 15.49 -26.79
CA LEU A 361 14.11 15.52 -28.27
C LEU A 361 15.43 14.96 -28.79
N LEU A 362 16.55 15.37 -28.20
CA LEU A 362 17.87 14.86 -28.56
C LEU A 362 17.99 13.34 -28.28
N THR A 363 17.44 12.86 -27.18
CA THR A 363 17.40 11.44 -26.85
C THR A 363 16.58 10.67 -27.88
N LEU A 364 15.46 11.22 -28.32
CA LEU A 364 14.63 10.65 -29.39
C LEU A 364 15.36 10.54 -30.73
N GLU A 365 16.07 11.61 -31.14
CA GLU A 365 16.84 11.60 -32.37
C GLU A 365 17.96 10.55 -32.35
N THR A 366 18.65 10.43 -31.22
CA THR A 366 19.71 9.44 -31.04
C THR A 366 19.14 8.01 -31.06
N TRP A 367 17.98 7.80 -30.48
CA TRP A 367 17.34 6.49 -30.42
C TRP A 367 16.77 6.05 -31.77
N ARG A 368 16.19 6.98 -32.55
CA ARG A 368 15.67 6.72 -33.91
C ARG A 368 16.69 6.05 -34.85
N GLY A 369 17.97 6.34 -34.68
CA GLY A 369 19.03 5.76 -35.50
C GLY A 369 19.34 4.30 -35.18
N ALA A 370 18.93 3.79 -34.01
CA ALA A 370 19.35 2.49 -33.50
C ALA A 370 18.31 1.36 -33.69
N GLU A 371 17.02 1.64 -34.01
CA GLU A 371 15.96 0.65 -33.84
C GLU A 371 15.01 0.56 -35.06
N GLN A 372 14.97 -0.62 -35.71
CA GLN A 372 14.17 -0.88 -36.91
C GLN A 372 12.91 -1.73 -36.67
N TRP A 373 12.64 -2.17 -35.43
CA TRP A 373 11.50 -3.05 -35.12
C TRP A 373 10.20 -2.26 -34.94
N PRO A 374 9.04 -2.75 -35.40
CA PRO A 374 7.76 -2.03 -35.31
C PRO A 374 7.41 -1.55 -33.91
N TRP A 375 7.67 -2.35 -32.87
CA TRP A 375 7.44 -2.01 -31.47
C TRP A 375 8.28 -0.83 -30.99
N HIS A 376 9.55 -0.80 -31.29
CA HIS A 376 10.45 0.28 -30.89
C HIS A 376 10.10 1.57 -31.65
N ARG A 377 9.77 1.42 -32.94
CA ARG A 377 9.33 2.55 -33.75
C ARG A 377 8.01 3.14 -33.23
N LEU A 378 7.04 2.30 -32.85
CA LEU A 378 5.80 2.72 -32.22
C LEU A 378 6.07 3.52 -30.95
N LEU A 379 6.92 3.00 -30.05
CA LEU A 379 7.28 3.66 -28.82
C LEU A 379 7.94 5.03 -29.04
N ILE A 380 8.81 5.14 -30.06
CA ILE A 380 9.44 6.42 -30.45
C ILE A 380 8.38 7.43 -30.87
N VAL A 381 7.49 7.03 -31.79
CA VAL A 381 6.46 7.93 -32.32
C VAL A 381 5.46 8.32 -31.24
N GLU A 382 4.99 7.37 -30.43
CA GLU A 382 4.13 7.66 -29.28
C GLU A 382 4.79 8.67 -28.32
N THR A 383 6.08 8.50 -28.06
CA THR A 383 6.80 9.43 -27.18
C THR A 383 6.94 10.81 -27.80
N GLN A 384 7.21 10.92 -29.11
CA GLN A 384 7.17 12.21 -29.81
C GLN A 384 5.83 12.91 -29.70
N LEU A 385 4.74 12.16 -29.88
CA LEU A 385 3.39 12.69 -29.75
C LEU A 385 3.05 13.13 -28.33
N ARG A 386 3.53 12.39 -27.31
CA ARG A 386 3.40 12.81 -25.90
C ARG A 386 4.16 14.10 -25.62
N VAL A 387 5.36 14.26 -26.18
CA VAL A 387 6.10 15.54 -26.12
C VAL A 387 5.26 16.66 -26.73
N GLN A 388 4.65 16.45 -27.89
CA GLN A 388 3.77 17.44 -28.51
C GLN A 388 2.51 17.71 -27.68
N ALA A 389 1.89 16.68 -27.09
CA ALA A 389 0.73 16.83 -26.22
C ALA A 389 1.05 17.69 -24.98
N ALA A 390 2.25 17.54 -24.46
CA ALA A 390 2.74 18.29 -23.31
C ALA A 390 3.10 19.75 -23.63
N LEU A 391 3.31 20.13 -24.90
CA LEU A 391 3.55 21.52 -25.30
C LEU A 391 2.26 22.34 -25.28
N ALA A 392 2.40 23.64 -24.99
CA ALA A 392 1.30 24.59 -25.19
C ALA A 392 0.81 24.54 -26.66
N PRO A 393 -0.51 24.62 -26.92
CA PRO A 393 -1.09 24.42 -28.26
C PRO A 393 -0.42 25.22 -29.38
N GLN A 394 0.02 26.46 -29.07
CA GLN A 394 0.68 27.35 -30.01
C GLN A 394 2.11 26.91 -30.38
N ARG A 395 2.71 26.01 -29.62
CA ARG A 395 4.09 25.50 -29.83
C ARG A 395 4.08 24.10 -30.44
N ARG A 396 2.92 23.49 -30.63
CA ARG A 396 2.78 22.15 -31.20
C ARG A 396 3.05 22.17 -32.71
N ASP A 397 3.82 21.19 -33.16
CA ASP A 397 4.04 20.94 -34.58
C ASP A 397 2.88 20.11 -35.13
N SER A 398 1.93 20.78 -35.82
CA SER A 398 0.75 20.13 -36.38
C SER A 398 1.06 19.11 -37.48
N GLU A 399 2.15 19.28 -38.20
CA GLU A 399 2.57 18.33 -39.24
C GLU A 399 3.16 17.08 -38.62
N LEU A 400 4.03 17.22 -37.60
CA LEU A 400 4.57 16.13 -36.84
C LEU A 400 3.48 15.32 -36.14
N ILE A 401 2.49 16.00 -35.52
CA ILE A 401 1.33 15.34 -34.88
C ILE A 401 0.56 14.51 -35.90
N ARG A 402 0.19 15.10 -37.03
CA ARG A 402 -0.56 14.39 -38.07
C ARG A 402 0.20 13.16 -38.57
N ASN A 403 1.44 13.36 -38.99
CA ASN A 403 2.27 12.28 -39.52
C ASN A 403 2.55 11.20 -38.48
N GLY A 404 2.77 11.59 -37.22
CA GLY A 404 2.95 10.65 -36.12
C GLY A 404 1.70 9.84 -35.81
N LEU A 405 0.51 10.43 -35.81
CA LEU A 405 -0.76 9.72 -35.61
C LEU A 405 -1.05 8.73 -36.74
N GLU A 406 -0.78 9.11 -38.01
CA GLU A 406 -0.90 8.21 -39.16
C GLU A 406 0.10 7.02 -39.04
N GLU A 407 1.32 7.30 -38.59
CA GLU A 407 2.35 6.27 -38.39
C GLU A 407 1.97 5.32 -37.23
N VAL A 408 1.46 5.84 -36.11
CA VAL A 408 0.96 5.01 -34.98
C VAL A 408 -0.17 4.10 -35.45
N ALA A 409 -1.13 4.62 -36.20
CA ALA A 409 -2.23 3.83 -36.75
C ALA A 409 -1.71 2.71 -37.66
N LEU A 410 -0.75 3.00 -38.53
CA LEU A 410 -0.12 2.00 -39.40
C LEU A 410 0.63 0.94 -38.61
N LEU A 411 1.47 1.34 -37.64
CA LEU A 411 2.25 0.42 -36.81
C LEU A 411 1.36 -0.49 -35.95
N ASN A 412 0.24 0.02 -35.42
CA ASN A 412 -0.73 -0.77 -34.70
C ASN A 412 -1.35 -1.91 -35.54
N THR A 413 -1.41 -1.77 -36.88
CA THR A 413 -1.84 -2.86 -37.76
C THR A 413 -0.80 -3.97 -37.92
N GLN A 414 0.46 -3.69 -37.62
CA GLN A 414 1.59 -4.62 -37.74
C GLN A 414 1.89 -5.38 -36.43
N ILE A 415 1.23 -4.97 -35.35
CA ILE A 415 1.37 -5.59 -34.02
C ILE A 415 0.51 -6.87 -33.98
N GLU A 416 0.98 -7.85 -33.21
CA GLU A 416 0.21 -9.06 -32.96
C GLU A 416 -1.20 -8.73 -32.47
N TYR A 417 -2.14 -9.55 -32.92
CA TYR A 417 -3.55 -9.28 -32.75
C TYR A 417 -3.95 -9.13 -31.27
N ALA A 418 -3.42 -9.98 -30.41
CA ALA A 418 -3.68 -9.99 -28.97
C ALA A 418 -3.35 -8.65 -28.27
N ASP A 419 -2.31 -7.94 -28.70
CA ASP A 419 -1.88 -6.68 -28.09
C ASP A 419 -2.55 -5.44 -28.70
N ARG A 420 -3.21 -5.58 -29.84
CA ARG A 420 -3.78 -4.46 -30.61
C ARG A 420 -4.80 -3.62 -29.82
N PRO A 421 -5.77 -4.20 -29.09
CA PRO A 421 -6.74 -3.41 -28.32
C PRO A 421 -6.10 -2.53 -27.26
N VAL A 422 -5.06 -3.01 -26.59
CA VAL A 422 -4.32 -2.26 -25.56
C VAL A 422 -3.57 -1.09 -26.22
N LYS A 423 -3.01 -1.30 -27.40
CA LYS A 423 -2.31 -0.23 -28.14
C LYS A 423 -3.26 0.83 -28.70
N GLN A 424 -4.43 0.42 -29.18
CA GLN A 424 -5.48 1.35 -29.58
C GLN A 424 -6.02 2.15 -28.40
N ALA A 425 -6.13 1.54 -27.22
CA ALA A 425 -6.46 2.24 -25.98
C ALA A 425 -5.40 3.31 -25.62
N ALA A 426 -4.12 2.97 -25.72
CA ALA A 426 -3.02 3.92 -25.52
C ALA A 426 -3.04 5.06 -26.54
N GLN A 427 -3.33 4.76 -27.81
CA GLN A 427 -3.49 5.76 -28.88
C GLN A 427 -4.69 6.67 -28.63
N ALA A 428 -5.82 6.15 -28.15
CA ALA A 428 -6.99 6.96 -27.81
C ALA A 428 -6.69 7.93 -26.66
N LYS A 429 -5.95 7.50 -25.65
CA LYS A 429 -5.47 8.39 -24.59
C LYS A 429 -4.60 9.51 -25.15
N LEU A 430 -3.68 9.19 -26.04
CA LEU A 430 -2.81 10.17 -26.70
C LEU A 430 -3.59 11.16 -27.56
N LEU A 431 -4.61 10.71 -28.31
CA LEU A 431 -5.52 11.60 -29.06
C LEU A 431 -6.23 12.57 -28.14
N HIS A 432 -6.70 12.12 -26.97
CA HIS A 432 -7.32 12.99 -25.98
C HIS A 432 -6.33 14.06 -25.48
N ASP A 433 -5.12 13.67 -25.14
CA ASP A 433 -4.06 14.57 -24.64
C ASP A 433 -3.62 15.59 -25.72
N LEU A 434 -3.78 15.24 -26.99
CA LEU A 434 -3.60 16.15 -28.16
C LEU A 434 -4.85 17.00 -28.48
N GLU A 435 -5.82 17.05 -27.59
CA GLU A 435 -7.08 17.81 -27.76
C GLU A 435 -7.96 17.32 -28.93
N GLN A 436 -7.91 16.02 -29.23
CA GLN A 436 -8.73 15.38 -30.26
C GLN A 436 -9.72 14.34 -29.63
N PRO A 437 -10.57 14.76 -28.67
CA PRO A 437 -11.40 13.82 -27.90
C PRO A 437 -12.40 13.03 -28.76
N ARG A 438 -12.92 13.63 -29.86
CA ARG A 438 -13.84 12.91 -30.75
C ARG A 438 -13.19 11.72 -31.42
N GLN A 439 -11.96 11.87 -31.91
CA GLN A 439 -11.22 10.79 -32.55
C GLN A 439 -10.81 9.72 -31.54
N ALA A 440 -10.49 10.12 -30.30
CA ALA A 440 -10.23 9.19 -29.19
C ALA A 440 -11.44 8.29 -28.93
N ILE A 441 -12.63 8.88 -28.82
CA ILE A 441 -13.89 8.16 -28.60
C ILE A 441 -14.22 7.23 -29.78
N GLU A 442 -14.10 7.72 -31.01
CA GLU A 442 -14.35 6.93 -32.23
C GLU A 442 -13.42 5.70 -32.30
N LEU A 443 -12.14 5.87 -31.98
CA LEU A 443 -11.17 4.78 -31.96
C LEU A 443 -11.52 3.73 -30.90
N LEU A 444 -11.88 4.15 -29.68
CA LEU A 444 -12.30 3.25 -28.62
C LEU A 444 -13.58 2.48 -29.00
N ASP A 445 -14.59 3.16 -29.56
CA ASP A 445 -15.83 2.54 -30.01
C ASP A 445 -15.59 1.48 -31.08
N GLN A 446 -14.74 1.77 -32.05
CA GLN A 446 -14.33 0.82 -33.11
C GLN A 446 -13.58 -0.38 -32.51
N THR A 447 -12.72 -0.13 -31.52
CA THR A 447 -11.98 -1.21 -30.85
C THR A 447 -12.90 -2.14 -30.06
N VAL A 448 -13.88 -1.58 -29.33
CA VAL A 448 -14.90 -2.37 -28.62
C VAL A 448 -15.73 -3.20 -29.59
N GLN A 449 -16.17 -2.60 -30.72
CA GLN A 449 -16.93 -3.31 -31.74
C GLN A 449 -16.12 -4.45 -32.36
N ALA A 450 -14.83 -4.23 -32.68
CA ALA A 450 -13.96 -5.27 -33.21
C ALA A 450 -13.80 -6.45 -32.22
N LEU A 451 -13.59 -6.17 -30.93
CA LEU A 451 -13.54 -7.20 -29.89
C LEU A 451 -14.86 -8.02 -29.80
N ASP A 452 -16.01 -7.37 -29.99
CA ASP A 452 -17.29 -8.05 -29.97
C ASP A 452 -17.50 -8.96 -31.18
N GLU A 453 -17.12 -8.51 -32.38
CA GLU A 453 -17.19 -9.29 -33.60
C GLU A 453 -16.31 -10.55 -33.53
N GLU A 454 -15.12 -10.41 -32.94
CA GLU A 454 -14.18 -11.52 -32.79
C GLU A 454 -14.59 -12.54 -31.76
N ALA A 455 -15.13 -12.09 -30.62
CA ALA A 455 -15.69 -12.98 -29.63
C ALA A 455 -16.86 -13.81 -30.19
N GLN A 456 -17.67 -13.23 -31.10
CA GLN A 456 -18.74 -13.96 -31.79
C GLN A 456 -18.20 -15.05 -32.75
N ASN A 457 -17.03 -14.84 -33.32
CA ASN A 457 -16.35 -15.79 -34.20
C ASN A 457 -15.56 -16.86 -33.45
N ALA A 458 -15.66 -16.94 -32.13
CA ALA A 458 -14.91 -17.84 -31.24
C ALA A 458 -13.38 -17.77 -31.41
N ALA A 459 -12.86 -16.62 -31.86
CA ALA A 459 -11.44 -16.43 -32.13
C ALA A 459 -10.65 -15.93 -30.88
N MET A 460 -11.35 -15.53 -29.81
CA MET A 460 -10.74 -14.95 -28.60
C MET A 460 -11.20 -15.67 -27.33
N ASP A 461 -10.28 -15.87 -26.39
CA ASP A 461 -10.59 -16.37 -25.05
C ASP A 461 -11.45 -15.34 -24.27
N PRO A 462 -12.54 -15.77 -23.61
CA PRO A 462 -13.34 -14.88 -22.76
C PRO A 462 -12.54 -14.11 -21.69
N ALA A 463 -11.50 -14.70 -21.12
CA ALA A 463 -10.64 -14.04 -20.14
C ALA A 463 -9.82 -12.91 -20.79
N GLU A 464 -9.28 -13.15 -21.99
CA GLU A 464 -8.55 -12.16 -22.77
C GLU A 464 -9.47 -11.01 -23.20
N LYS A 465 -10.69 -11.33 -23.67
CA LYS A 465 -11.71 -10.32 -23.97
C LYS A 465 -12.00 -9.42 -22.77
N ASN A 466 -12.23 -10.02 -21.59
CA ASN A 466 -12.52 -9.27 -20.38
C ASN A 466 -11.36 -8.35 -19.99
N TYR A 467 -10.12 -8.83 -20.13
CA TYR A 467 -8.92 -8.00 -19.91
C TYR A 467 -8.92 -6.77 -20.83
N HIS A 468 -9.14 -6.95 -22.13
CA HIS A 468 -9.16 -5.82 -23.08
C HIS A 468 -10.31 -4.86 -22.82
N LEU A 469 -11.52 -5.34 -22.53
CA LEU A 469 -12.65 -4.49 -22.18
C LEU A 469 -12.37 -3.68 -20.92
N ALA A 470 -11.69 -4.26 -19.93
CA ALA A 470 -11.30 -3.53 -18.73
C ALA A 470 -10.30 -2.41 -19.04
N GLN A 471 -9.29 -2.66 -19.87
CA GLN A 471 -8.32 -1.64 -20.30
C GLN A 471 -9.00 -0.49 -21.07
N LEU A 472 -9.93 -0.80 -21.99
CA LEU A 472 -10.70 0.21 -22.73
C LEU A 472 -11.59 1.04 -21.79
N ALA A 473 -12.24 0.40 -20.81
CA ALA A 473 -13.05 1.10 -19.81
C ALA A 473 -12.23 2.07 -18.96
N LEU A 474 -11.00 1.72 -18.59
CA LEU A 474 -10.08 2.61 -17.89
C LEU A 474 -9.73 3.85 -18.74
N VAL A 475 -9.57 3.69 -20.05
CA VAL A 475 -9.31 4.84 -20.94
C VAL A 475 -10.56 5.69 -21.12
N TYR A 476 -11.77 5.10 -21.22
CA TYR A 476 -13.00 5.89 -21.20
C TYR A 476 -13.14 6.73 -19.92
N LEU A 477 -12.76 6.18 -18.75
CA LEU A 477 -12.72 6.96 -17.51
C LEU A 477 -11.70 8.10 -17.58
N TYR A 478 -10.52 7.83 -18.15
CA TYR A 478 -9.47 8.83 -18.31
C TYR A 478 -9.92 10.03 -19.17
N ILE A 479 -10.68 9.78 -20.25
CA ILE A 479 -11.20 10.81 -21.17
C ILE A 479 -12.56 11.36 -20.73
N ASP A 480 -13.02 11.06 -19.51
CA ASP A 480 -14.28 11.49 -18.88
C ASP A 480 -15.56 10.96 -19.55
N GLU A 481 -15.48 9.86 -20.31
CA GLU A 481 -16.63 9.17 -20.90
C GLU A 481 -17.23 8.13 -19.94
N GLN A 482 -17.76 8.60 -18.81
CA GLN A 482 -18.23 7.76 -17.70
C GLN A 482 -19.36 6.80 -18.09
N ALA A 483 -20.28 7.23 -18.97
CA ALA A 483 -21.40 6.40 -19.40
C ALA A 483 -20.91 5.14 -20.15
N LYS A 484 -19.92 5.29 -21.04
CA LYS A 484 -19.32 4.20 -21.79
C LYS A 484 -18.49 3.28 -20.89
N ALA A 485 -17.75 3.86 -19.97
CA ALA A 485 -17.02 3.07 -18.96
C ALA A 485 -17.98 2.22 -18.09
N ALA A 486 -19.12 2.80 -17.67
CA ALA A 486 -20.14 2.08 -16.90
C ALA A 486 -20.82 0.96 -17.72
N GLU A 487 -21.06 1.19 -19.02
CA GLU A 487 -21.57 0.14 -19.91
C GLU A 487 -20.59 -1.03 -19.99
N LEU A 488 -19.29 -0.78 -20.21
CA LEU A 488 -18.29 -1.84 -20.25
C LEU A 488 -18.15 -2.53 -18.89
N LYS A 489 -18.22 -1.79 -17.78
CA LYS A 489 -18.24 -2.37 -16.44
C LYS A 489 -19.38 -3.36 -16.27
N SER A 490 -20.61 -3.02 -16.71
CA SER A 490 -21.75 -3.93 -16.61
C SER A 490 -21.55 -5.24 -17.37
N ARG A 491 -20.80 -5.21 -18.46
CA ARG A 491 -20.42 -6.39 -19.23
C ARG A 491 -19.38 -7.27 -18.53
N LEU A 492 -18.62 -6.70 -17.60
CA LEU A 492 -17.56 -7.35 -16.81
C LEU A 492 -18.04 -7.86 -15.44
N GLU A 493 -19.30 -7.63 -15.06
CA GLU A 493 -19.85 -8.00 -13.74
C GLU A 493 -19.69 -9.48 -13.38
N GLN A 494 -19.59 -10.36 -14.37
CA GLN A 494 -19.30 -11.77 -14.15
C GLN A 494 -17.84 -12.04 -13.79
N ASN A 495 -16.94 -11.07 -14.03
CA ASN A 495 -15.52 -11.13 -13.66
C ASN A 495 -15.24 -10.10 -12.55
N VAL A 496 -15.39 -10.56 -11.33
CA VAL A 496 -15.34 -9.75 -10.13
C VAL A 496 -14.06 -8.94 -9.99
N SER A 497 -12.91 -9.47 -10.43
CA SER A 497 -11.62 -8.77 -10.33
C SER A 497 -11.59 -7.50 -11.19
N TYR A 498 -12.01 -7.58 -12.46
CA TYR A 498 -12.01 -6.41 -13.35
C TYR A 498 -13.11 -5.40 -13.00
N ALA A 499 -14.28 -5.88 -12.61
CA ALA A 499 -15.36 -5.01 -12.15
C ALA A 499 -14.94 -4.20 -10.91
N SER A 500 -14.24 -4.82 -9.98
CA SER A 500 -13.68 -4.17 -8.79
C SER A 500 -12.60 -3.13 -9.15
N GLN A 501 -11.68 -3.45 -10.08
CA GLN A 501 -10.67 -2.49 -10.56
C GLN A 501 -11.31 -1.25 -11.20
N LEU A 502 -12.34 -1.44 -12.01
CA LEU A 502 -13.07 -0.34 -12.64
C LEU A 502 -13.84 0.51 -11.62
N SER A 503 -14.49 -0.12 -10.64
CA SER A 503 -15.15 0.59 -9.55
C SER A 503 -14.16 1.46 -8.78
N HIS A 504 -13.01 0.89 -8.48
CA HIS A 504 -11.91 1.59 -7.81
C HIS A 504 -11.40 2.79 -8.64
N ALA A 505 -11.10 2.57 -9.92
CA ALA A 505 -10.64 3.62 -10.81
C ALA A 505 -11.69 4.74 -10.99
N THR A 506 -12.98 4.39 -11.08
CA THR A 506 -14.08 5.35 -11.14
C THR A 506 -14.12 6.21 -9.88
N LEU A 507 -14.02 5.58 -8.73
CA LEU A 507 -14.01 6.25 -7.44
C LEU A 507 -12.85 7.25 -7.32
N LEU A 508 -11.62 6.81 -7.66
CA LEU A 508 -10.44 7.68 -7.66
C LEU A 508 -10.59 8.85 -8.65
N ASN A 509 -11.18 8.61 -9.82
CA ASN A 509 -11.43 9.67 -10.78
C ASN A 509 -12.42 10.71 -10.24
N HIS A 510 -13.50 10.29 -9.59
CA HIS A 510 -14.44 11.20 -8.94
C HIS A 510 -13.77 12.04 -7.84
N ILE A 511 -12.89 11.42 -7.01
CA ILE A 511 -12.13 12.13 -5.97
C ILE A 511 -11.21 13.19 -6.60
N ARG A 512 -10.45 12.84 -7.64
CA ARG A 512 -9.54 13.76 -8.37
C ARG A 512 -10.29 14.94 -8.99
N GLN A 513 -11.49 14.71 -9.51
CA GLN A 513 -12.35 15.73 -10.10
C GLN A 513 -13.17 16.50 -9.06
N GLN A 514 -12.96 16.26 -7.77
CA GLN A 514 -13.70 16.84 -6.64
C GLN A 514 -15.23 16.57 -6.70
N ARG A 515 -15.63 15.49 -7.37
CA ARG A 515 -17.02 14.99 -7.42
C ARG A 515 -17.26 14.07 -6.21
N PHE A 516 -17.21 14.64 -5.01
CA PHE A 516 -17.24 13.85 -3.78
C PHE A 516 -18.57 13.14 -3.53
N GLU A 517 -19.69 13.71 -3.98
CA GLU A 517 -21.01 13.06 -3.83
C GLU A 517 -21.09 11.78 -4.66
N GLU A 518 -20.61 11.81 -5.90
CA GLU A 518 -20.53 10.65 -6.78
C GLU A 518 -19.52 9.64 -6.27
N ALA A 519 -18.39 10.09 -5.73
CA ALA A 519 -17.41 9.22 -5.10
C ALA A 519 -18.01 8.46 -3.91
N ILE A 520 -18.74 9.15 -3.04
CA ILE A 520 -19.41 8.52 -1.88
C ILE A 520 -20.49 7.54 -2.33
N ALA A 521 -21.30 7.91 -3.32
CA ALA A 521 -22.36 7.06 -3.84
C ALA A 521 -21.81 5.80 -4.53
N GLY A 522 -20.64 5.91 -5.19
CA GLY A 522 -19.96 4.83 -5.90
C GLY A 522 -19.12 3.91 -5.01
N LEU A 523 -19.10 4.09 -3.69
CA LEU A 523 -18.40 3.18 -2.79
C LEU A 523 -19.00 1.77 -2.86
N GLU A 524 -18.14 0.80 -3.13
CA GLU A 524 -18.45 -0.64 -3.16
C GLU A 524 -17.54 -1.39 -2.18
N LEU A 525 -18.01 -2.55 -1.70
CA LEU A 525 -17.25 -3.35 -0.73
C LEU A 525 -15.85 -3.72 -1.25
N GLY A 526 -15.74 -4.16 -2.50
CA GLY A 526 -14.46 -4.52 -3.12
C GLY A 526 -13.46 -3.36 -3.19
N SER A 527 -13.94 -2.12 -3.37
CA SER A 527 -13.07 -0.95 -3.40
C SER A 527 -12.50 -0.57 -2.03
N LEU A 528 -13.18 -0.92 -0.94
CA LEU A 528 -12.71 -0.62 0.42
C LEU A 528 -11.48 -1.42 0.83
N PHE A 529 -11.30 -2.62 0.23
CA PHE A 529 -10.19 -3.53 0.55
C PHE A 529 -9.03 -3.47 -0.47
N SER A 530 -9.06 -2.50 -1.40
CA SER A 530 -7.98 -2.34 -2.38
C SER A 530 -6.70 -1.77 -1.75
N SER A 531 -5.55 -2.07 -2.35
CA SER A 531 -4.23 -1.61 -1.90
C SER A 531 -4.08 -0.07 -1.86
N GLU A 532 -4.84 0.64 -2.69
CA GLU A 532 -4.81 2.12 -2.75
C GLU A 532 -5.75 2.82 -1.77
N ASN A 533 -6.49 2.05 -0.97
CA ASN A 533 -7.44 2.52 0.05
C ASN A 533 -8.19 3.82 -0.31
N PRO A 534 -9.21 3.75 -1.19
CA PRO A 534 -9.94 4.95 -1.66
C PRO A 534 -10.70 5.67 -0.55
N LEU A 535 -11.06 4.97 0.53
CA LEU A 535 -11.67 5.60 1.69
C LEU A 535 -10.70 6.56 2.38
N GLN A 536 -9.43 6.19 2.49
CA GLN A 536 -8.39 7.06 3.03
C GLN A 536 -8.14 8.27 2.12
N GLN A 537 -8.11 8.08 0.80
CA GLN A 537 -7.96 9.18 -0.15
C GLN A 537 -9.16 10.14 -0.11
N LEU A 538 -10.37 9.60 0.00
CA LEU A 538 -11.59 10.41 0.16
C LEU A 538 -11.55 11.19 1.48
N HIS A 539 -11.12 10.55 2.56
CA HIS A 539 -10.97 11.20 3.86
C HIS A 539 -9.97 12.37 3.81
N LEU A 540 -8.80 12.16 3.24
CA LEU A 540 -7.77 13.19 3.06
C LEU A 540 -8.28 14.35 2.20
N ALA A 541 -9.01 14.05 1.10
CA ALA A 541 -9.60 15.06 0.25
C ALA A 541 -10.69 15.88 0.99
N LEU A 542 -11.51 15.25 1.83
CA LEU A 542 -12.49 15.92 2.67
C LEU A 542 -11.84 16.74 3.80
N GLU A 543 -10.70 16.32 4.32
CA GLU A 543 -9.90 17.14 5.25
C GLU A 543 -9.39 18.40 4.59
N THR A 544 -8.82 18.26 3.38
CA THR A 544 -8.36 19.42 2.59
C THR A 544 -9.52 20.37 2.28
N LEU A 545 -10.67 19.83 1.89
CA LEU A 545 -11.88 20.63 1.65
C LEU A 545 -12.37 21.35 2.91
N SER A 546 -12.18 20.75 4.10
CA SER A 546 -12.62 21.36 5.36
C SER A 546 -11.89 22.68 5.70
N GLN A 547 -10.70 22.88 5.15
CA GLN A 547 -9.92 24.11 5.31
C GLN A 547 -10.50 25.27 4.49
N SER A 548 -11.08 24.96 3.31
CA SER A 548 -11.62 25.97 2.38
C SER A 548 -13.15 26.09 2.45
N ALA A 549 -13.86 25.00 2.72
CA ALA A 549 -15.32 24.92 2.73
C ALA A 549 -15.85 24.00 3.84
N PRO A 550 -15.77 24.41 5.12
CA PRO A 550 -16.05 23.56 6.29
C PRO A 550 -17.48 23.01 6.32
N GLU A 551 -18.49 23.80 5.95
CA GLU A 551 -19.89 23.35 5.93
C GLU A 551 -20.15 22.28 4.85
N GLN A 552 -19.53 22.42 3.67
CA GLN A 552 -19.60 21.43 2.61
C GLN A 552 -18.89 20.15 3.01
N ALA A 553 -17.71 20.24 3.58
CA ALA A 553 -16.96 19.09 4.08
C ALA A 553 -17.75 18.33 5.16
N HIS A 554 -18.38 19.03 6.08
CA HIS A 554 -19.22 18.42 7.12
C HIS A 554 -20.41 17.67 6.51
N ARG A 555 -21.12 18.28 5.56
CA ARG A 555 -22.25 17.63 4.85
C ARG A 555 -21.80 16.37 4.10
N LEU A 556 -20.65 16.42 3.43
CA LEU A 556 -20.10 15.28 2.69
C LEU A 556 -19.64 14.16 3.63
N ARG A 557 -19.04 14.49 4.77
CA ARG A 557 -18.71 13.51 5.82
C ARG A 557 -19.95 12.80 6.36
N GLN A 558 -21.07 13.55 6.55
CA GLN A 558 -22.30 12.93 6.97
C GLN A 558 -22.86 11.97 5.89
N LYS A 559 -22.81 12.35 4.60
CA LYS A 559 -23.20 11.46 3.50
C LYS A 559 -22.30 10.22 3.42
N LEU A 560 -20.99 10.39 3.61
CA LEU A 560 -20.05 9.26 3.68
C LEU A 560 -20.42 8.32 4.84
N PHE A 561 -20.71 8.88 6.00
CA PHE A 561 -21.19 8.11 7.14
C PHE A 561 -22.46 7.32 6.81
N ASP A 562 -23.48 7.99 6.25
CA ASP A 562 -24.75 7.36 5.89
C ASP A 562 -24.54 6.23 4.87
N ARG A 563 -23.62 6.40 3.92
CA ARG A 563 -23.25 5.36 2.93
C ARG A 563 -22.53 4.17 3.57
N LEU A 564 -21.59 4.42 4.48
CA LEU A 564 -20.87 3.36 5.21
C LEU A 564 -21.80 2.62 6.21
N ALA A 565 -22.85 3.28 6.69
CA ALA A 565 -23.86 2.69 7.55
C ALA A 565 -24.94 1.91 6.78
N ASP A 566 -25.02 2.05 5.45
CA ASP A 566 -26.01 1.37 4.61
C ASP A 566 -25.68 -0.12 4.47
N ASP A 567 -26.63 -0.97 4.87
CA ASP A 567 -26.49 -2.43 4.80
C ASP A 567 -26.31 -2.95 3.37
N SER A 568 -26.82 -2.23 2.37
CA SER A 568 -26.66 -2.61 0.96
C SER A 568 -25.21 -2.61 0.49
N LEU A 569 -24.35 -1.77 1.08
CA LEU A 569 -22.91 -1.74 0.79
C LEU A 569 -22.22 -3.05 1.18
N TRP A 570 -22.65 -3.66 2.28
CA TRP A 570 -21.98 -4.81 2.89
C TRP A 570 -22.62 -6.15 2.54
N SER A 571 -23.84 -6.14 1.98
CA SER A 571 -24.57 -7.33 1.55
C SER A 571 -24.22 -7.78 0.12
N GLN A 572 -23.30 -7.08 -0.56
CA GLN A 572 -22.81 -7.50 -1.87
C GLN A 572 -22.08 -8.84 -1.73
N PRO A 573 -22.36 -9.83 -2.62
CA PRO A 573 -21.68 -11.11 -2.57
C PRO A 573 -20.16 -10.86 -2.67
N ASN A 574 -19.42 -11.46 -1.74
CA ASN A 574 -17.97 -11.34 -1.66
C ASN A 574 -17.36 -11.57 -3.05
N ALA A 575 -16.84 -10.52 -3.63
CA ALA A 575 -15.88 -10.55 -4.70
C ALA A 575 -14.54 -10.99 -4.07
N ALA A 576 -14.42 -12.28 -3.74
CA ALA A 576 -13.19 -12.86 -3.24
C ALA A 576 -12.39 -13.42 -4.41
#